data_a85d3b2a41c102ffa70c47cc93f2fe8e
#
_entry.id   a85d3b2a41c102ffa70c47cc93f2fe8e
#
_cell.length_a   1.000
_cell.length_b   1.000
_cell.length_c   1.000
_cell.angle_alpha   90.00
_cell.angle_beta   90.00
_cell.angle_gamma   90.00
#
_symmetry.space_group_name_H-M   'P 1'
#
loop_
_entity.id
_entity.type
_entity.pdbx_description
1 polymer ?
#
loop_
_entity_poly.entity_id
_entity_poly.type
_entity_poly.pdbx_seq_one_letter_code
_entity_poly.pdbx_strand_id
1 'polypeptide(L)'
;IGILYQFIVANHLFESNYNIQHYINYMKKLKYPLSIIKQLHFEDTYHFMLLDKKNDYNGIQMVLLKNLGKPVVTHVDKDTLLSAFEELQSYFK
;
A
#
# COMPACT_ATOMS: atom_id res chain seq x y z
N ILE A 1 -0.80 -8.25 2.61
CA ILE A 1 -1.54 -6.98 2.54
C ILE A 1 -0.59 -5.81 2.42
N GLY A 2 0.42 -5.74 3.29
CA GLY A 2 1.40 -4.66 3.24
C GLY A 2 2.12 -4.58 1.91
N ILE A 3 2.45 -5.72 1.31
CA ILE A 3 3.14 -5.78 0.02
C ILE A 3 2.25 -5.21 -1.10
N LEU A 4 0.96 -5.58 -1.13
CA LEU A 4 0.03 -5.05 -2.12
C LEU A 4 -0.06 -3.54 -2.02
N TYR A 5 -0.17 -3.02 -0.80
CA TYR A 5 -0.27 -1.59 -0.57
C TYR A 5 0.97 -0.86 -1.05
N GLN A 6 2.15 -1.41 -0.75
CA GLN A 6 3.41 -0.82 -1.20
C GLN A 6 3.51 -0.77 -2.72
N PHE A 7 3.07 -1.82 -3.41
CA PHE A 7 3.07 -1.82 -4.88
C PHE A 7 2.14 -0.76 -5.43
N ILE A 8 0.96 -0.58 -4.83
CA ILE A 8 0.02 0.44 -5.27
C ILE A 8 0.59 1.84 -5.05
N VAL A 9 1.19 2.08 -3.88
CA VAL A 9 1.83 3.37 -3.60
C VAL A 9 2.97 3.64 -4.60
N ALA A 10 3.78 2.62 -4.89
CA ALA A 10 4.86 2.77 -5.86
C ALA A 10 4.33 3.11 -7.26
N ASN A 11 3.22 2.50 -7.68
CA ASN A 11 2.60 2.82 -8.95
C ASN A 11 2.14 4.28 -8.99
N HIS A 12 1.63 4.81 -7.88
CA HIS A 12 1.20 6.21 -7.81
C HIS A 12 2.37 7.19 -7.85
N LEU A 13 3.48 6.88 -7.18
CA LEU A 13 4.59 7.82 -7.02
C LEU A 13 5.63 7.74 -8.14
N PHE A 14 5.90 6.55 -8.63
CA PHE A 14 7.02 6.31 -9.55
C PHE A 14 6.57 5.88 -10.94
N GLU A 15 5.27 5.87 -11.18
CA GLU A 15 4.71 5.33 -12.43
C GLU A 15 5.17 3.88 -12.69
N SER A 16 5.41 3.14 -11.61
CA SER A 16 5.72 1.72 -11.69
C SER A 16 4.53 0.95 -12.24
N ASN A 17 4.78 -0.19 -12.86
CA ASN A 17 3.76 -0.95 -13.57
C ASN A 17 3.46 -2.29 -12.90
N TYR A 18 3.38 -2.30 -11.58
CA TYR A 18 3.00 -3.53 -10.87
C TYR A 18 1.56 -3.90 -11.22
N ASN A 19 1.36 -5.13 -11.65
CA ASN A 19 0.03 -5.64 -11.96
C ASN A 19 -0.63 -6.13 -10.68
N ILE A 20 -1.41 -5.26 -10.06
CA ILE A 20 -2.00 -5.53 -8.74
C ILE A 20 -2.95 -6.72 -8.79
N GLN A 21 -3.78 -6.82 -9.83
CA GLN A 21 -4.71 -7.95 -9.95
C GLN A 21 -3.98 -9.29 -10.03
N HIS A 22 -2.84 -9.32 -10.70
CA HIS A 22 -2.03 -10.53 -10.79
C HIS A 22 -1.57 -10.99 -9.39
N TYR A 23 -1.08 -10.06 -8.58
CA TYR A 23 -0.64 -10.39 -7.23
C TYR A 23 -1.78 -10.81 -6.33
N ILE A 24 -2.95 -10.17 -6.49
CA ILE A 24 -4.14 -10.56 -5.75
C ILE A 24 -4.54 -11.99 -6.10
N ASN A 25 -4.56 -12.32 -7.38
CA ASN A 25 -4.90 -13.68 -7.82
C ASN A 25 -3.92 -14.72 -7.27
N TYR A 26 -2.64 -14.38 -7.24
CA TYR A 26 -1.62 -15.26 -6.67
C TYR A 26 -1.85 -15.49 -5.17
N MET A 27 -2.15 -14.42 -4.43
CA MET A 27 -2.44 -14.52 -3.00
C MET A 27 -3.67 -15.36 -2.73
N LYS A 28 -4.69 -15.26 -3.57
CA LYS A 28 -5.88 -16.10 -3.45
C LYS A 28 -5.56 -17.57 -3.61
N LYS A 29 -4.66 -17.92 -4.54
CA LYS A 29 -4.19 -19.27 -4.72
C LYS A 29 -3.51 -19.81 -3.46
N LEU A 30 -2.77 -18.95 -2.76
CA LEU A 30 -2.09 -19.31 -1.53
C LEU A 30 -3.02 -19.26 -0.32
N LYS A 31 -4.30 -18.95 -0.52
CA LYS A 31 -5.34 -18.89 0.53
C LYS A 31 -5.08 -17.86 1.61
N TYR A 32 -4.45 -16.72 1.26
CA TYR A 32 -4.33 -15.61 2.18
C TYR A 32 -5.70 -14.99 2.46
N PRO A 33 -5.97 -14.58 3.71
CA PRO A 33 -7.28 -14.02 4.08
C PRO A 33 -7.42 -12.57 3.63
N LEU A 34 -7.70 -12.36 2.35
CA LEU A 34 -7.79 -11.02 1.77
C LEU A 34 -9.13 -10.32 2.06
N SER A 35 -10.14 -11.04 2.47
CA SER A 35 -11.47 -10.48 2.70
C SER A 35 -11.48 -9.39 3.77
N ILE A 36 -10.54 -9.41 4.69
CA ILE A 36 -10.44 -8.40 5.75
C ILE A 36 -10.19 -6.99 5.20
N ILE A 37 -9.62 -6.89 3.99
CA ILE A 37 -9.29 -5.59 3.40
C ILE A 37 -10.53 -4.71 3.24
N LYS A 38 -11.67 -5.29 2.92
CA LYS A 38 -12.93 -4.55 2.81
C LYS A 38 -13.34 -3.87 4.12
N GLN A 39 -12.93 -4.42 5.24
CA GLN A 39 -13.34 -3.98 6.57
C GLN A 39 -12.40 -2.94 7.17
N LEU A 40 -11.25 -2.71 6.52
CA LEU A 40 -10.27 -1.75 7.03
C LEU A 40 -10.74 -0.32 6.80
N HIS A 41 -10.41 0.54 7.75
CA HIS A 41 -10.66 1.98 7.66
C HIS A 41 -9.32 2.70 7.54
N PHE A 42 -9.23 3.64 6.59
CA PHE A 42 -7.98 4.33 6.32
C PHE A 42 -7.45 5.05 7.55
N GLU A 43 -8.30 5.75 8.29
CA GLU A 43 -7.84 6.52 9.45
C GLU A 43 -7.17 5.64 10.50
N ASP A 44 -7.71 4.46 10.74
CA ASP A 44 -7.12 3.51 11.68
C ASP A 44 -5.77 3.01 11.18
N THR A 45 -5.70 2.67 9.90
CA THR A 45 -4.47 2.21 9.29
C THR A 45 -3.39 3.29 9.31
N TYR A 46 -3.77 4.51 8.96
CA TYR A 46 -2.85 5.64 8.95
C TYR A 46 -2.33 5.94 10.36
N HIS A 47 -3.22 5.92 11.34
CA HIS A 47 -2.85 6.13 12.73
C HIS A 47 -1.84 5.08 13.20
N PHE A 48 -2.05 3.83 12.82
CA PHE A 48 -1.15 2.72 13.15
C PHE A 48 0.23 2.95 12.53
N MET A 49 0.28 3.38 11.28
CA MET A 49 1.55 3.67 10.61
C MET A 49 2.30 4.82 11.28
N LEU A 50 1.58 5.84 11.75
CA LEU A 50 2.19 6.95 12.46
C LEU A 50 2.81 6.51 13.78
N LEU A 51 2.18 5.58 14.51
CA LEU A 51 2.68 5.08 15.79
C LEU A 51 3.88 4.17 15.61
N ASP A 52 3.89 3.37 14.55
CA ASP A 52 4.92 2.36 14.33
C ASP A 52 6.23 2.94 13.83
N LYS A 53 6.20 4.13 13.26
CA LYS A 53 7.37 4.78 12.68
C LYS A 53 7.46 6.21 13.16
N LYS A 54 8.69 6.73 13.27
CA LYS A 54 8.90 8.12 13.64
C LYS A 54 8.61 9.02 12.44
N ASN A 55 7.35 9.36 12.25
CA ASN A 55 6.91 10.15 11.10
C ASN A 55 6.41 11.51 11.56
N ASP A 56 6.38 12.45 10.63
CA ASP A 56 5.89 13.80 10.88
C ASP A 56 4.48 13.99 10.32
N TYR A 57 3.99 15.24 10.38
CA TYR A 57 2.64 15.59 9.95
C TYR A 57 2.41 15.44 8.46
N ASN A 58 3.48 15.44 7.66
CA ASN A 58 3.36 15.51 6.21
C ASN A 58 3.24 14.16 5.54
N GLY A 59 3.36 13.08 6.32
CA GLY A 59 3.22 11.76 5.76
C GLY A 59 4.12 10.75 6.45
N ILE A 60 4.36 9.65 5.75
CA ILE A 60 5.04 8.49 6.31
C ILE A 60 6.22 8.14 5.42
N GLN A 61 7.37 7.94 6.06
CA GLN A 61 8.54 7.48 5.34
C GLN A 61 8.44 5.98 5.11
N MET A 62 8.52 5.57 3.85
CA MET A 62 8.39 4.17 3.45
C MET A 62 9.56 3.75 2.58
N VAL A 63 9.89 2.46 2.65
CA VAL A 63 10.80 1.85 1.69
C VAL A 63 9.94 1.23 0.60
N LEU A 64 10.04 1.75 -0.61
CA LEU A 64 9.26 1.31 -1.75
C LEU A 64 10.16 0.69 -2.80
N LEU A 65 9.64 -0.30 -3.51
CA LEU A 65 10.36 -0.88 -4.65
C LEU A 65 9.93 -0.13 -5.91
N LYS A 66 10.78 0.78 -6.38
CA LYS A 66 10.54 1.47 -7.64
C LYS A 66 10.50 0.48 -8.80
N ASN A 67 11.46 -0.45 -8.79
CA ASN A 67 11.52 -1.62 -9.66
C ASN A 67 11.96 -2.79 -8.79
N LEU A 68 11.79 -4.01 -9.28
CA LEU A 68 12.30 -5.17 -8.57
C LEU A 68 13.82 -5.01 -8.37
N GLY A 69 14.24 -5.14 -7.12
CA GLY A 69 15.65 -5.02 -6.76
C GLY A 69 16.15 -3.60 -6.53
N LYS A 70 15.28 -2.59 -6.59
CA LYS A 70 15.66 -1.20 -6.36
C LYS A 70 14.82 -0.55 -5.27
N PRO A 71 15.14 -0.79 -3.99
CA PRO A 71 14.43 -0.13 -2.90
C PRO A 71 14.77 1.36 -2.83
N VAL A 72 13.76 2.17 -2.58
CA VAL A 72 13.90 3.62 -2.43
C VAL A 72 13.20 4.04 -1.14
N VAL A 73 13.91 4.77 -0.29
CA VAL A 73 13.30 5.36 0.90
C VAL A 73 12.60 6.65 0.46
N THR A 74 11.30 6.70 0.67
CA THR A 74 10.47 7.79 0.16
C THR A 74 9.50 8.27 1.23
N HIS A 75 9.31 9.57 1.30
CA HIS A 75 8.30 10.17 2.15
C HIS A 75 6.99 10.24 1.35
N VAL A 76 5.95 9.60 1.88
CA VAL A 76 4.66 9.50 1.21
C VAL A 76 3.63 10.34 1.96
N ASP A 77 3.01 11.28 1.28
CA ASP A 77 2.02 12.15 1.92
C ASP A 77 0.71 11.41 2.18
N LYS A 78 -0.12 11.99 3.05
CA LYS A 78 -1.39 11.39 3.44
C LYS A 78 -2.33 11.21 2.26
N ASP A 79 -2.37 12.18 1.35
CA ASP A 79 -3.28 12.12 0.20
C ASP A 79 -2.93 10.96 -0.73
N THR A 80 -1.64 10.72 -0.97
CA THR A 80 -1.20 9.59 -1.77
C THR A 80 -1.54 8.28 -1.09
N LEU A 81 -1.33 8.20 0.23
CA LEU A 81 -1.67 7.02 1.01
C LEU A 81 -3.18 6.73 0.96
N LEU A 82 -4.00 7.77 1.06
CA LEU A 82 -5.45 7.61 0.98
C LEU A 82 -5.88 7.12 -0.40
N SER A 83 -5.35 7.73 -1.46
CA SER A 83 -5.67 7.30 -2.83
C SER A 83 -5.28 5.85 -3.07
N ALA A 84 -4.10 5.45 -2.61
CA ALA A 84 -3.64 4.06 -2.74
C ALA A 84 -4.51 3.11 -1.93
N PHE A 85 -4.95 3.52 -0.74
CA PHE A 85 -5.83 2.70 0.09
C PHE A 85 -7.20 2.50 -0.57
N GLU A 86 -7.76 3.56 -1.14
CA GLU A 86 -9.02 3.46 -1.85
C GLU A 86 -8.91 2.53 -3.07
N GLU A 87 -7.80 2.62 -3.80
CA GLU A 87 -7.55 1.73 -4.92
C GLU A 87 -7.45 0.28 -4.43
N LEU A 88 -6.72 0.02 -3.35
CA LEU A 88 -6.61 -1.32 -2.79
C LEU A 88 -7.99 -1.88 -2.47
N GLN A 89 -8.83 -1.12 -1.79
CA GLN A 89 -10.16 -1.58 -1.44
C GLN A 89 -11.04 -1.82 -2.66
N SER A 90 -10.83 -1.07 -3.74
CA SER A 90 -11.62 -1.21 -4.95
C SER A 90 -11.48 -2.59 -5.61
N TYR A 91 -10.36 -3.27 -5.40
CA TYR A 91 -10.16 -4.62 -5.94
C TYR A 91 -11.00 -5.68 -5.22
N PHE A 92 -11.58 -5.34 -4.08
CA PHE A 92 -12.32 -6.30 -3.24
C PHE A 92 -13.80 -5.96 -3.09
N LYS A 93 -14.30 -5.03 -3.87
CA LYS A 93 -15.72 -4.67 -3.86
C LYS A 93 -16.58 -5.68 -4.60
#